data_2a3ffe42f410010133ef8680ccde7a30
#
_entry.id   2a3ffe42f410010133ef8680ccde7a30
#
_cell.length_a   1.000
_cell.length_b   1.000
_cell.length_c   1.000
_cell.angle_alpha   90.00
_cell.angle_beta   90.00
_cell.angle_gamma   90.00
#
_symmetry.space_group_name_H-M   'P 1'
#
loop_
_entity.id
_entity.type
_entity.pdbx_description
1 polymer ?
#
loop_
_entity_poly.entity_id
_entity_poly.type
_entity_poly.pdbx_seq_one_letter_code
_entity_poly.pdbx_strand_id
1 'polypeptide(L)'
;KKRGMPSQILPRYSVTNFSHTMGGGYSAGYYSYIWAEVLDADAFEAFKETGNIFNQEVAAKFRKEVLTPGGILPGDEMYRRFRGRDPKIDGLLKNRGFLQAQPGQKISTENKAGK
;
A
#
# COMPACT_ATOMS: atom_id res chain seq x y z
N LYS A 1 -6.96 -27.50 8.24
CA LYS A 1 -8.21 -27.41 9.02
C LYS A 1 -8.11 -26.46 10.23
N LYS A 2 -6.97 -26.35 10.93
CA LYS A 2 -6.84 -25.45 12.10
C LYS A 2 -6.98 -23.94 11.78
N ARG A 3 -6.82 -23.52 10.52
CA ARG A 3 -6.88 -22.12 10.09
C ARG A 3 -8.13 -21.75 9.28
N GLY A 4 -9.16 -22.61 9.26
CA GLY A 4 -10.41 -22.33 8.55
C GLY A 4 -10.30 -22.27 7.03
N MET A 5 -9.22 -22.78 6.45
CA MET A 5 -9.02 -22.75 5.00
C MET A 5 -10.05 -23.70 4.31
N PRO A 6 -10.78 -23.22 3.31
CA PRO A 6 -11.72 -24.03 2.55
C PRO A 6 -11.02 -25.21 1.88
N SER A 7 -11.66 -26.38 1.88
CA SER A 7 -11.08 -27.60 1.28
C SER A 7 -10.84 -27.50 -0.23
N GLN A 8 -11.54 -26.60 -0.90
CA GLN A 8 -11.44 -26.32 -2.32
C GLN A 8 -10.15 -25.55 -2.69
N ILE A 9 -9.53 -24.87 -1.71
CA ILE A 9 -8.30 -24.12 -1.90
C ILE A 9 -7.15 -25.00 -1.43
N LEU A 10 -6.44 -25.59 -2.37
CA LEU A 10 -5.23 -26.35 -2.10
C LEU A 10 -4.00 -25.45 -2.09
N PRO A 11 -3.04 -25.67 -1.17
CA PRO A 11 -1.75 -25.00 -1.26
C PRO A 11 -1.08 -25.30 -2.60
N ARG A 12 -0.75 -24.27 -3.36
CA ARG A 12 -0.15 -24.45 -4.70
C ARG A 12 1.27 -25.01 -4.64
N TYR A 13 2.00 -24.63 -3.61
CA TYR A 13 3.40 -25.03 -3.42
C TYR A 13 3.64 -25.54 -2.00
N SER A 14 4.61 -26.43 -1.86
CA SER A 14 5.16 -26.79 -0.56
C SER A 14 6.17 -25.73 -0.10
N VAL A 15 6.49 -25.72 1.21
CA VAL A 15 7.46 -24.78 1.79
C VAL A 15 8.82 -24.86 1.09
N THR A 16 9.22 -26.07 0.67
CA THR A 16 10.50 -26.31 -0.04
C THR A 16 10.58 -25.64 -1.41
N ASN A 17 9.44 -25.30 -2.03
CA ASN A 17 9.39 -24.58 -3.31
C ASN A 17 9.51 -23.05 -3.14
N PHE A 18 9.59 -22.56 -1.90
CA PHE A 18 9.65 -21.14 -1.63
C PHE A 18 11.09 -20.61 -1.77
N SER A 19 11.53 -20.43 -3.01
CA SER A 19 12.90 -20.06 -3.35
C SER A 19 13.36 -18.74 -2.72
N HIS A 20 12.47 -17.76 -2.56
CA HIS A 20 12.81 -16.48 -1.94
C HIS A 20 13.34 -16.62 -0.52
N THR A 21 12.76 -17.53 0.26
CA THR A 21 13.20 -17.79 1.64
C THR A 21 14.27 -18.86 1.74
N MET A 22 14.25 -19.86 0.82
CA MET A 22 15.17 -21.01 0.90
C MET A 22 16.47 -20.81 0.12
N GLY A 23 16.47 -20.04 -0.96
CA GLY A 23 17.65 -19.84 -1.82
C GLY A 23 18.00 -18.40 -2.11
N GLY A 24 17.21 -17.43 -1.61
CA GLY A 24 17.41 -16.01 -1.87
C GLY A 24 17.69 -15.19 -0.61
N GLY A 25 17.86 -13.88 -0.76
CA GLY A 25 18.15 -12.94 0.33
C GLY A 25 16.98 -12.64 1.27
N TYR A 26 15.84 -13.34 1.15
CA TYR A 26 14.60 -13.04 1.89
C TYR A 26 14.29 -14.03 3.02
N SER A 27 15.27 -14.76 3.54
CA SER A 27 15.04 -15.82 4.55
C SER A 27 14.22 -15.36 5.76
N ALA A 28 14.53 -14.19 6.32
CA ALA A 28 13.77 -13.57 7.41
C ALA A 28 13.05 -12.28 6.97
N GLY A 29 13.16 -11.87 5.72
CA GLY A 29 12.73 -10.57 5.22
C GLY A 29 11.59 -10.59 4.21
N TYR A 30 11.00 -11.76 3.91
CA TYR A 30 9.94 -11.85 2.89
C TYR A 30 8.68 -11.04 3.23
N TYR A 31 8.43 -10.78 4.52
CA TYR A 31 7.34 -9.92 4.98
C TYR A 31 7.44 -8.47 4.43
N SER A 32 8.61 -8.06 3.95
CA SER A 32 8.83 -6.72 3.38
C SER A 32 7.87 -6.39 2.23
N TYR A 33 7.43 -7.41 1.48
CA TYR A 33 6.45 -7.22 0.40
C TYR A 33 5.09 -6.73 0.92
N ILE A 34 4.56 -7.39 1.95
CA ILE A 34 3.27 -6.95 2.52
C ILE A 34 3.42 -5.62 3.27
N TRP A 35 4.57 -5.39 3.90
CA TRP A 35 4.85 -4.11 4.55
C TRP A 35 4.92 -2.96 3.53
N ALA A 36 5.61 -3.17 2.40
CA ALA A 36 5.66 -2.19 1.31
C ALA A 36 4.26 -1.92 0.75
N GLU A 37 3.42 -2.95 0.61
CA GLU A 37 2.03 -2.80 0.16
C GLU A 37 1.18 -1.97 1.14
N VAL A 38 1.40 -2.10 2.45
CA VAL A 38 0.76 -1.23 3.47
C VAL A 38 1.16 0.22 3.26
N LEU A 39 2.47 0.48 3.09
CA LEU A 39 3.00 1.84 2.88
C LEU A 39 2.46 2.46 1.58
N ASP A 40 2.47 1.69 0.49
CA ASP A 40 1.97 2.13 -0.82
C ASP A 40 0.48 2.48 -0.76
N ALA A 41 -0.34 1.56 -0.23
CA ALA A 41 -1.78 1.77 -0.13
C ALA A 41 -2.13 3.00 0.73
N ASP A 42 -1.47 3.17 1.89
CA ASP A 42 -1.74 4.31 2.77
C ASP A 42 -1.15 5.63 2.21
N ALA A 43 -0.03 5.57 1.49
CA ALA A 43 0.50 6.74 0.78
C ALA A 43 -0.47 7.22 -0.32
N PHE A 44 -1.09 6.29 -1.06
CA PHE A 44 -2.07 6.63 -2.07
C PHE A 44 -3.38 7.20 -1.49
N GLU A 45 -3.75 6.82 -0.27
CA GLU A 45 -4.88 7.46 0.42
C GLU A 45 -4.69 8.98 0.55
N ALA A 46 -3.45 9.51 0.65
CA ALA A 46 -3.21 10.96 0.67
C ALA A 46 -3.76 11.67 -0.57
N PHE A 47 -3.67 11.03 -1.73
CA PHE A 47 -4.24 11.57 -2.97
C PHE A 47 -5.76 11.46 -2.97
N LYS A 48 -6.31 10.33 -2.55
CA LYS A 48 -7.76 10.11 -2.46
C LYS A 48 -8.43 11.09 -1.48
N GLU A 49 -7.78 11.40 -0.36
CA GLU A 49 -8.25 12.35 0.66
C GLU A 49 -8.48 13.77 0.09
N THR A 50 -7.79 14.15 -0.97
CA THR A 50 -8.00 15.44 -1.65
C THR A 50 -9.20 15.46 -2.60
N GLY A 51 -9.80 14.29 -2.88
CA GLY A 51 -10.82 14.15 -3.93
C GLY A 51 -10.27 14.19 -5.38
N ASN A 52 -8.97 14.40 -5.55
CA ASN A 52 -8.29 14.41 -6.85
C ASN A 52 -7.00 13.60 -6.79
N ILE A 53 -7.00 12.41 -7.38
CA ILE A 53 -5.83 11.52 -7.40
C ILE A 53 -4.63 12.08 -8.19
N PHE A 54 -4.83 13.15 -8.95
CA PHE A 54 -3.78 13.88 -9.66
C PHE A 54 -3.42 15.22 -8.98
N ASN A 55 -3.66 15.35 -7.68
CA ASN A 55 -3.36 16.55 -6.92
C ASN A 55 -1.86 16.86 -6.95
N GLN A 56 -1.51 18.03 -7.51
CA GLN A 56 -0.12 18.43 -7.75
C GLN A 56 0.63 18.77 -6.46
N GLU A 57 -0.05 19.27 -5.44
CA GLU A 57 0.59 19.59 -4.15
C GLU A 57 1.02 18.33 -3.42
N VAL A 58 0.12 17.32 -3.37
CA VAL A 58 0.44 16.01 -2.78
C VAL A 58 1.55 15.33 -3.57
N ALA A 59 1.49 15.39 -4.92
CA ALA A 59 2.52 14.83 -5.78
C ALA A 59 3.90 15.50 -5.56
N ALA A 60 3.93 16.82 -5.46
CA ALA A 60 5.15 17.57 -5.17
C ALA A 60 5.72 17.21 -3.79
N LYS A 61 4.84 17.08 -2.78
CA LYS A 61 5.25 16.67 -1.42
C LYS A 61 5.79 15.23 -1.42
N PHE A 62 5.13 14.31 -2.10
CA PHE A 62 5.60 12.93 -2.23
C PHE A 62 6.98 12.89 -2.89
N ARG A 63 7.15 13.61 -4.00
CA ARG A 63 8.45 13.72 -4.68
C ARG A 63 9.53 14.26 -3.75
N LYS A 64 9.24 15.33 -3.02
CA LYS A 64 10.21 16.01 -2.14
C LYS A 64 10.59 15.14 -0.94
N GLU A 65 9.62 14.55 -0.26
CA GLU A 65 9.84 13.91 1.04
C GLU A 65 10.18 12.41 0.92
N VAL A 66 9.81 11.77 -0.20
CA VAL A 66 10.03 10.32 -0.40
C VAL A 66 11.01 10.03 -1.52
N LEU A 67 10.76 10.55 -2.74
CA LEU A 67 11.57 10.16 -3.89
C LEU A 67 12.93 10.85 -3.92
N THR A 68 12.99 12.14 -3.60
CA THR A 68 14.25 12.93 -3.67
C THR A 68 15.28 12.49 -2.63
N PRO A 69 14.92 12.24 -1.36
CA PRO A 69 15.88 11.79 -0.37
C PRO A 69 16.45 10.39 -0.67
N GLY A 70 15.69 9.53 -1.34
CA GLY A 70 16.12 8.15 -1.62
C GLY A 70 16.49 7.39 -0.36
N GLY A 71 17.75 6.92 -0.26
CA GLY A 71 18.26 6.18 0.90
C GLY A 71 19.01 7.01 1.93
N ILE A 72 18.94 8.34 1.88
CA ILE A 72 19.68 9.23 2.79
C ILE A 72 19.05 9.27 4.18
N LEU A 73 17.72 9.18 4.24
CA LEU A 73 16.96 9.20 5.48
C LEU A 73 16.34 7.83 5.76
N PRO A 74 16.10 7.49 7.05
CA PRO A 74 15.30 6.32 7.41
C PRO A 74 13.91 6.36 6.76
N GLY A 75 13.43 5.21 6.29
CA GLY A 75 12.16 5.12 5.57
C GLY A 75 10.94 5.58 6.37
N ASP A 76 10.93 5.31 7.66
CA ASP A 76 9.88 5.75 8.58
C ASP A 76 9.86 7.27 8.76
N GLU A 77 11.03 7.90 8.76
CA GLU A 77 11.14 9.36 8.83
C GLU A 77 10.63 10.01 7.54
N MET A 78 11.04 9.51 6.36
CA MET A 78 10.53 9.98 5.07
C MET A 78 9.01 9.85 4.99
N TYR A 79 8.49 8.72 5.44
CA TYR A 79 7.06 8.45 5.45
C TYR A 79 6.30 9.44 6.34
N ARG A 80 6.77 9.69 7.58
CA ARG A 80 6.15 10.67 8.50
C ARG A 80 6.22 12.09 7.94
N ARG A 81 7.30 12.48 7.27
CA ARG A 81 7.41 13.79 6.60
C ARG A 81 6.35 13.94 5.51
N PHE A 82 6.11 12.88 4.75
CA PHE A 82 5.07 12.88 3.72
C PHE A 82 3.66 12.83 4.30
N ARG A 83 3.34 11.83 5.14
CA ARG A 83 1.96 11.60 5.64
C ARG A 83 1.62 12.40 6.89
N GLY A 84 2.61 12.92 7.63
CA GLY A 84 2.42 13.59 8.93
C GLY A 84 2.06 12.64 10.07
N ARG A 85 2.13 11.33 9.85
CA ARG A 85 1.78 10.27 10.80
C ARG A 85 2.42 8.94 10.40
N ASP A 86 2.33 7.96 11.29
CA ASP A 86 2.67 6.58 10.98
C ASP A 86 1.67 5.95 9.99
N PRO A 87 2.10 4.92 9.23
CA PRO A 87 1.25 4.23 8.27
C PRO A 87 0.09 3.50 8.96
N LYS A 88 -1.04 3.38 8.24
CA LYS A 88 -2.22 2.62 8.65
C LYS A 88 -2.47 1.49 7.66
N ILE A 89 -2.99 0.37 8.17
CA ILE A 89 -3.31 -0.80 7.34
C ILE A 89 -4.63 -0.65 6.57
N ASP A 90 -5.42 0.38 6.88
CA ASP A 90 -6.78 0.54 6.34
C ASP A 90 -6.81 0.62 4.82
N GLY A 91 -5.82 1.29 4.20
CA GLY A 91 -5.70 1.37 2.76
C GLY A 91 -5.55 0.00 2.10
N LEU A 92 -4.67 -0.85 2.65
CA LEU A 92 -4.50 -2.22 2.19
C LEU A 92 -5.77 -3.06 2.36
N LEU A 93 -6.42 -2.97 3.53
CA LEU A 93 -7.64 -3.73 3.81
C LEU A 93 -8.79 -3.32 2.89
N LYS A 94 -8.92 -2.03 2.57
CA LYS A 94 -9.88 -1.53 1.57
C LYS A 94 -9.59 -2.11 0.18
N ASN A 95 -8.34 -2.05 -0.26
CA ASN A 95 -7.93 -2.55 -1.57
C ASN A 95 -8.19 -4.06 -1.72
N ARG A 96 -8.12 -4.81 -0.63
CA ARG A 96 -8.38 -6.25 -0.57
C ARG A 96 -9.85 -6.61 -0.27
N GLY A 97 -10.73 -5.60 -0.14
CA GLY A 97 -12.16 -5.82 0.12
C GLY A 97 -12.51 -6.25 1.55
N PHE A 98 -11.59 -6.16 2.50
CA PHE A 98 -11.84 -6.49 3.91
C PHE A 98 -12.49 -5.36 4.69
N LEU A 99 -12.33 -4.11 4.24
CA LEU A 99 -13.08 -2.97 4.74
C LEU A 99 -13.96 -2.45 3.61
N GLN A 100 -15.27 -2.39 3.88
CA GLN A 100 -16.19 -1.75 2.94
C GLN A 100 -15.92 -0.24 2.94
N ALA A 101 -15.92 0.37 1.75
CA ALA A 101 -15.96 1.83 1.64
C ALA A 101 -17.20 2.32 2.39
N GLN A 102 -17.05 3.28 3.28
CA GLN A 102 -18.19 3.89 4.00
C GLN A 102 -19.20 4.37 2.96
N PRO A 103 -20.49 3.99 3.03
CA PRO A 103 -21.50 4.47 2.10
C PRO A 103 -21.65 5.99 2.29
N GLY A 104 -21.17 6.78 1.33
CA GLY A 104 -21.25 8.24 1.37
C GLY A 104 -20.12 9.00 0.66
N GLN A 105 -19.00 8.38 0.37
CA GLN A 105 -17.92 9.05 -0.37
C GLN A 105 -18.17 8.90 -1.89
N LYS A 106 -18.98 9.81 -2.45
CA LYS A 106 -19.14 9.94 -3.91
C LYS A 106 -17.79 10.32 -4.51
N ILE A 107 -17.18 9.39 -5.23
CA ILE A 107 -16.13 9.70 -6.19
C ILE A 107 -16.82 10.48 -7.31
N SER A 108 -16.65 11.80 -7.34
CA SER A 108 -17.14 12.60 -8.46
C SER A 108 -16.26 12.32 -9.67
N THR A 109 -16.70 11.42 -10.52
CA THR A 109 -16.19 11.23 -11.88
C THR A 109 -16.84 12.30 -12.78
N GLU A 110 -16.62 13.57 -12.53
CA GLU A 110 -16.89 14.61 -13.51
C GLU A 110 -15.66 14.82 -14.38
N ASN A 111 -15.58 14.02 -15.45
CA ASN A 111 -14.84 14.35 -16.64
C ASN A 111 -15.48 15.59 -17.26
N LYS A 112 -14.97 16.78 -16.99
CA LYS A 112 -15.23 17.93 -17.86
C LYS A 112 -14.39 17.77 -19.13
N ALA A 113 -14.89 16.94 -20.05
CA ALA A 113 -14.58 17.09 -21.46
C ALA A 113 -15.35 18.33 -21.96
N GLY A 114 -14.66 19.24 -22.60
CA GLY A 114 -15.34 20.25 -23.40
C GLY A 114 -14.86 21.68 -23.25
N LYS A 115 -14.11 22.11 -24.06
CA LYS A 115 -14.11 23.06 -25.20
C LYS A 115 -12.76 23.69 -25.38
#